data_ff9441a772d4687f6130f764edf27fa0
#
_entry.id   ff9441a772d4687f6130f764edf27fa0
#
_cell.length_a   1.000
_cell.length_b   1.000
_cell.length_c   1.000
_cell.angle_alpha   90.00
_cell.angle_beta   90.00
_cell.angle_gamma   90.00
#
_symmetry.space_group_name_H-M   'P 1'
#
loop_
_entity.id
_entity.type
_entity.pdbx_description
1 polymer ?
#
loop_
_entity_poly.entity_id
_entity_poly.type
_entity_poly.pdbx_seq_one_letter_code
_entity_poly.pdbx_strand_id
1 'polypeptide(L)'
;MSRLTFTTVVEAPLTVAFDVARDLGHPWATPPAEVESVRPEREVYEARSGRRRLTHARRFSATGAGTRVEEQVDWTTALPGVFGRFADQVLRRRVRRLMRRHLDAYAVAAERMALDVVQVVGAAIVEGNRVLVAQRAGGPYDGRWEFPGGKVERGESDLTALVREIDEELGVAIEPQAFLGEVVLDGVVGKGPPGASTLRVWSARLAGGAPVAHEHAALRWVRAEELDDLAWIDADRPLIPAVRAML
;
A
#
# COMPACT_ATOMS: atom_id res chain seq x y z
N MET A 1 19.17 2.30 25.93
CA MET A 1 18.73 2.16 24.54
C MET A 1 17.90 3.40 24.22
N SER A 2 18.21 4.09 23.15
CA SER A 2 17.51 5.30 22.72
C SER A 2 16.70 4.99 21.45
N ARG A 3 15.54 5.65 21.30
CA ARG A 3 14.61 5.45 20.17
C ARG A 3 14.18 6.78 19.59
N LEU A 4 14.03 6.82 18.28
CA LEU A 4 13.33 7.85 17.54
C LEU A 4 12.42 7.18 16.49
N THR A 5 11.24 7.75 16.34
CA THR A 5 10.28 7.36 15.29
C THR A 5 10.02 8.57 14.40
N PHE A 6 9.91 8.30 13.10
CA PHE A 6 9.62 9.27 12.06
C PHE A 6 8.46 8.74 11.24
N THR A 7 7.56 9.61 10.83
CA THR A 7 6.43 9.24 9.98
C THR A 7 6.35 10.23 8.83
N THR A 8 6.16 9.72 7.62
CA THR A 8 5.82 10.49 6.44
C THR A 8 4.68 9.80 5.68
N VAL A 9 3.96 10.55 4.86
CA VAL A 9 3.00 10.02 3.89
C VAL A 9 3.49 10.46 2.52
N VAL A 10 3.53 9.54 1.58
CA VAL A 10 3.93 9.79 0.18
C VAL A 10 2.76 9.44 -0.74
N GLU A 11 2.53 10.24 -1.76
CA GLU A 11 1.50 10.00 -2.78
C GLU A 11 2.01 8.96 -3.79
N ALA A 12 2.18 7.73 -3.29
CA ALA A 12 2.67 6.60 -4.08
C ALA A 12 1.98 5.30 -3.63
N PRO A 13 1.77 4.34 -4.55
CA PRO A 13 1.35 2.99 -4.22
C PRO A 13 2.29 2.32 -3.21
N LEU A 14 1.76 1.38 -2.43
CA LEU A 14 2.47 0.72 -1.35
C LEU A 14 3.74 0.00 -1.82
N THR A 15 3.66 -0.72 -2.95
CA THR A 15 4.80 -1.42 -3.55
C THR A 15 5.85 -0.46 -4.09
N VAL A 16 5.44 0.65 -4.71
CA VAL A 16 6.36 1.70 -5.21
C VAL A 16 7.08 2.36 -4.04
N ALA A 17 6.35 2.73 -2.99
CA ALA A 17 6.92 3.32 -1.79
C ALA A 17 7.96 2.40 -1.12
N PHE A 18 7.67 1.09 -1.05
CA PHE A 18 8.57 0.09 -0.52
C PHE A 18 9.84 -0.07 -1.38
N ASP A 19 9.68 -0.24 -2.69
CA ASP A 19 10.80 -0.49 -3.60
C ASP A 19 11.73 0.73 -3.68
N VAL A 20 11.20 1.95 -3.75
CA VAL A 20 11.99 3.19 -3.69
C VAL A 20 12.76 3.32 -2.37
N ALA A 21 12.16 2.92 -1.24
CA ALA A 21 12.87 2.93 0.05
C ALA A 21 14.05 1.96 0.07
N ARG A 22 13.91 0.79 -0.58
CA ARG A 22 15.02 -0.17 -0.75
C ARG A 22 16.11 0.39 -1.64
N ASP A 23 15.76 0.93 -2.79
CA ASP A 23 16.71 1.45 -3.78
C ASP A 23 17.49 2.66 -3.24
N LEU A 24 16.81 3.56 -2.52
CA LEU A 24 17.45 4.69 -1.86
C LEU A 24 18.38 4.26 -0.72
N GLY A 25 18.14 3.08 -0.14
CA GLY A 25 18.94 2.49 0.91
C GLY A 25 18.78 3.20 2.27
N HIS A 26 19.90 3.46 2.93
CA HIS A 26 19.95 3.97 4.29
C HIS A 26 20.82 5.21 4.41
N PRO A 27 20.47 6.16 5.32
CA PRO A 27 21.26 7.36 5.55
C PRO A 27 22.54 7.11 6.39
N TRP A 28 22.86 5.85 6.69
CA TRP A 28 23.99 5.49 7.55
C TRP A 28 25.30 5.39 6.75
N ALA A 29 26.40 5.87 7.32
CA ALA A 29 27.72 5.78 6.67
C ALA A 29 28.18 4.33 6.43
N THR A 30 27.77 3.40 7.29
CA THR A 30 27.95 1.96 7.09
C THR A 30 26.58 1.34 6.95
N PRO A 31 26.22 0.71 5.83
CA PRO A 31 24.94 0.05 5.66
C PRO A 31 24.74 -1.04 6.71
N PRO A 32 23.60 -1.06 7.41
CA PRO A 32 23.26 -2.18 8.29
C PRO A 32 22.88 -3.41 7.47
N ALA A 33 22.99 -4.59 8.07
CA ALA A 33 22.54 -5.83 7.44
C ALA A 33 21.03 -5.97 7.53
N GLU A 34 20.39 -6.42 6.45
CA GLU A 34 18.99 -6.80 6.47
C GLU A 34 18.80 -8.04 7.34
N VAL A 35 17.84 -7.99 8.26
CA VAL A 35 17.49 -9.12 9.14
C VAL A 35 16.07 -9.61 8.95
N GLU A 36 15.20 -8.77 8.37
CA GLU A 36 13.82 -9.12 8.04
C GLU A 36 13.35 -8.25 6.87
N SER A 37 12.65 -8.87 5.91
CA SER A 37 11.95 -8.15 4.84
C SER A 37 10.67 -8.88 4.48
N VAL A 38 9.54 -8.18 4.60
CA VAL A 38 8.20 -8.63 4.20
C VAL A 38 7.65 -7.59 3.25
N ARG A 39 7.80 -7.83 1.94
CA ARG A 39 7.32 -6.90 0.90
C ARG A 39 5.79 -6.98 0.76
N PRO A 40 5.10 -5.85 0.67
CA PRO A 40 5.57 -4.46 0.75
C PRO A 40 5.37 -3.81 2.13
N GLU A 41 5.34 -4.57 3.21
CA GLU A 41 4.85 -4.11 4.51
C GLU A 41 5.97 -3.66 5.47
N ARG A 42 7.11 -4.37 5.47
CA ARG A 42 8.10 -4.18 6.53
C ARG A 42 9.53 -4.57 6.13
N GLU A 43 10.48 -3.80 6.66
CA GLU A 43 11.91 -4.10 6.62
C GLU A 43 12.56 -3.82 7.97
N VAL A 44 13.52 -4.65 8.35
CA VAL A 44 14.35 -4.43 9.56
C VAL A 44 15.81 -4.67 9.23
N TYR A 45 16.64 -3.75 9.67
CA TYR A 45 18.09 -3.75 9.47
C TYR A 45 18.83 -3.59 10.78
N GLU A 46 19.95 -4.29 10.94
CA GLU A 46 20.79 -4.21 12.14
C GLU A 46 22.26 -3.96 11.79
N ALA A 47 22.92 -3.14 12.60
CA ALA A 47 24.37 -3.02 12.63
C ALA A 47 24.87 -3.17 14.06
N ARG A 48 25.98 -3.89 14.22
CA ARG A 48 26.65 -4.09 15.51
C ARG A 48 28.13 -3.80 15.40
N SER A 49 28.66 -3.07 16.38
CA SER A 49 30.09 -2.81 16.52
C SER A 49 30.46 -2.81 18.00
N GLY A 50 31.00 -3.92 18.49
CA GLY A 50 31.26 -4.16 19.90
C GLY A 50 29.96 -4.06 20.74
N ARG A 51 29.92 -3.11 21.69
CA ARG A 51 28.74 -2.85 22.53
C ARG A 51 27.71 -1.90 21.90
N ARG A 52 28.00 -1.38 20.70
CA ARG A 52 27.09 -0.49 20.00
C ARG A 52 26.16 -1.32 19.12
N ARG A 53 24.86 -0.97 19.14
CA ARG A 53 23.85 -1.56 18.28
C ARG A 53 23.05 -0.45 17.64
N LEU A 54 22.72 -0.61 16.38
CA LEU A 54 21.74 0.18 15.63
C LEU A 54 20.72 -0.78 15.05
N THR A 55 19.44 -0.50 15.24
CA THR A 55 18.34 -1.15 14.53
C THR A 55 17.57 -0.08 13.80
N HIS A 56 17.28 -0.31 12.54
CA HIS A 56 16.45 0.56 11.71
C HIS A 56 15.30 -0.28 11.13
N ALA A 57 14.09 0.00 11.55
CA ALA A 57 12.88 -0.67 11.07
C ALA A 57 12.05 0.31 10.25
N ARG A 58 11.50 -0.17 9.14
CA ARG A 58 10.54 0.53 8.28
C ARG A 58 9.25 -0.24 8.26
N ARG A 59 8.12 0.47 8.32
CA ARG A 59 6.79 -0.09 8.12
C ARG A 59 6.06 0.76 7.10
N PHE A 60 5.36 0.08 6.21
CA PHE A 60 4.58 0.69 5.15
C PHE A 60 3.13 0.28 5.32
N SER A 61 2.22 1.23 5.19
CA SER A 61 0.78 0.98 5.26
C SER A 61 0.04 1.89 4.30
N ALA A 62 -0.93 1.32 3.60
CA ALA A 62 -1.76 2.09 2.68
C ALA A 62 -2.65 3.08 3.44
N THR A 63 -2.87 4.23 2.81
CA THR A 63 -3.84 5.25 3.24
C THR A 63 -4.65 5.70 2.02
N GLY A 64 -5.76 6.37 2.23
CA GLY A 64 -6.54 6.93 1.11
C GLY A 64 -5.80 7.96 0.26
N ALA A 65 -4.67 8.49 0.75
CA ALA A 65 -3.84 9.49 0.05
C ALA A 65 -2.46 8.91 -0.38
N GLY A 66 -2.29 7.60 -0.43
CA GLY A 66 -1.03 6.97 -0.80
C GLY A 66 -0.50 6.02 0.28
N THR A 67 0.77 6.12 0.63
CA THR A 67 1.44 5.23 1.60
C THR A 67 1.99 6.00 2.79
N ARG A 68 1.64 5.54 3.98
CA ARG A 68 2.27 5.97 5.23
C ARG A 68 3.52 5.11 5.46
N VAL A 69 4.64 5.78 5.70
CA VAL A 69 5.91 5.16 6.05
C VAL A 69 6.29 5.58 7.46
N GLU A 70 6.47 4.59 8.32
CA GLU A 70 6.95 4.77 9.68
C GLU A 70 8.36 4.17 9.80
N GLU A 71 9.34 4.99 10.15
CA GLU A 71 10.72 4.57 10.36
C GLU A 71 11.09 4.69 11.83
N GLN A 72 11.52 3.59 12.41
CA GLN A 72 11.97 3.52 13.79
C GLN A 72 13.49 3.26 13.83
N VAL A 73 14.21 4.11 14.54
CA VAL A 73 15.66 3.97 14.75
C VAL A 73 15.95 3.79 16.23
N ASP A 74 16.52 2.64 16.56
CA ASP A 74 16.98 2.30 17.91
C ASP A 74 18.50 2.22 17.95
N TRP A 75 19.13 2.75 19.02
CA TRP A 75 20.58 2.62 19.19
C TRP A 75 21.00 2.50 20.65
N THR A 76 22.19 1.95 20.84
CA THR A 76 22.88 1.94 22.13
C THR A 76 24.24 2.63 22.02
N THR A 77 24.61 3.42 23.04
CA THR A 77 25.96 3.98 23.18
C THR A 77 26.80 3.07 24.08
N ALA A 78 28.11 2.99 23.79
CA ALA A 78 29.02 2.16 24.59
C ALA A 78 29.49 2.87 25.89
N LEU A 79 29.18 4.15 26.06
CA LEU A 79 29.64 4.97 27.16
C LEU A 79 28.66 4.93 28.33
N PRO A 80 29.13 4.67 29.58
CA PRO A 80 28.27 4.70 30.77
C PRO A 80 28.10 6.11 31.35
N GLY A 81 27.11 6.27 32.21
CA GLY A 81 26.92 7.45 33.06
C GLY A 81 26.63 8.75 32.30
N VAL A 82 27.15 9.87 32.84
CA VAL A 82 26.88 11.22 32.31
C VAL A 82 27.44 11.40 30.90
N PHE A 83 28.61 10.84 30.60
CA PHE A 83 29.20 10.88 29.26
C PHE A 83 28.34 10.14 28.22
N GLY A 84 27.72 9.03 28.61
CA GLY A 84 26.78 8.30 27.75
C GLY A 84 25.54 9.13 27.46
N ARG A 85 25.00 9.86 28.44
CA ARG A 85 23.84 10.76 28.24
C ARG A 85 24.16 11.91 27.29
N PHE A 86 25.33 12.54 27.45
CA PHE A 86 25.75 13.61 26.55
C PHE A 86 25.98 13.11 25.14
N ALA A 87 26.67 11.99 24.97
CA ALA A 87 26.88 11.35 23.67
C ALA A 87 25.54 10.97 23.02
N ASP A 88 24.56 10.45 23.76
CA ASP A 88 23.22 10.14 23.29
C ASP A 88 22.48 11.40 22.81
N GLN A 89 22.56 12.51 23.54
CA GLN A 89 21.94 13.78 23.17
C GLN A 89 22.49 14.33 21.84
N VAL A 90 23.81 14.26 21.66
CA VAL A 90 24.47 14.69 20.41
C VAL A 90 24.03 13.76 19.25
N LEU A 91 24.06 12.43 19.48
CA LEU A 91 23.67 11.44 18.49
C LEU A 91 22.20 11.58 18.10
N ARG A 92 21.32 11.83 19.06
CA ARG A 92 19.89 12.06 18.84
C ARG A 92 19.63 13.26 17.90
N ARG A 93 20.33 14.36 18.06
CA ARG A 93 20.26 15.52 17.17
C ARG A 93 20.77 15.19 15.76
N ARG A 94 21.86 14.44 15.68
CA ARG A 94 22.46 14.02 14.41
C ARG A 94 21.53 13.06 13.65
N VAL A 95 20.99 12.05 14.32
CA VAL A 95 20.02 11.09 13.76
C VAL A 95 18.79 11.82 13.24
N ARG A 96 18.19 12.74 14.03
CA ARG A 96 17.04 13.52 13.55
C ARG A 96 17.32 14.30 12.27
N ARG A 97 18.46 14.98 12.19
CA ARG A 97 18.81 15.76 10.98
C ARG A 97 19.01 14.86 9.78
N LEU A 98 19.68 13.74 9.99
CA LEU A 98 20.00 12.77 8.94
C LEU A 98 18.71 12.12 8.41
N MET A 99 17.85 11.63 9.30
CA MET A 99 16.58 10.99 8.96
C MET A 99 15.62 11.95 8.26
N ARG A 100 15.51 13.21 8.70
CA ARG A 100 14.67 14.20 8.00
C ARG A 100 15.11 14.38 6.56
N ARG A 101 16.39 14.62 6.30
CA ARG A 101 16.92 14.77 4.93
C ARG A 101 16.70 13.51 4.08
N HIS A 102 16.84 12.34 4.70
CA HIS A 102 16.59 11.08 4.03
C HIS A 102 15.12 10.93 3.64
N LEU A 103 14.20 11.21 4.57
CA LEU A 103 12.76 11.14 4.31
C LEU A 103 12.29 12.19 3.29
N ASP A 104 12.85 13.41 3.31
CA ASP A 104 12.54 14.42 2.30
C ASP A 104 12.96 13.94 0.89
N ALA A 105 14.17 13.36 0.76
CA ALA A 105 14.64 12.82 -0.50
C ALA A 105 13.84 11.57 -0.93
N TYR A 106 13.47 10.73 0.01
CA TYR A 106 12.63 9.56 -0.20
C TYR A 106 11.24 9.96 -0.73
N ALA A 107 10.57 10.93 -0.09
CA ALA A 107 9.25 11.37 -0.51
C ALA A 107 9.27 11.86 -1.97
N VAL A 108 10.22 12.73 -2.31
CA VAL A 108 10.37 13.22 -3.70
C VAL A 108 10.62 12.07 -4.69
N ALA A 109 11.43 11.08 -4.31
CA ALA A 109 11.74 9.96 -5.20
C ALA A 109 10.52 9.03 -5.39
N ALA A 110 9.78 8.73 -4.31
CA ALA A 110 8.60 7.87 -4.35
C ALA A 110 7.46 8.50 -5.16
N GLU A 111 7.16 9.78 -4.91
CA GLU A 111 6.14 10.54 -5.64
C GLU A 111 6.49 10.67 -7.13
N ARG A 112 7.76 10.92 -7.45
CA ARG A 112 8.21 10.96 -8.84
C ARG A 112 8.05 9.62 -9.55
N MET A 113 8.41 8.52 -8.90
CA MET A 113 8.25 7.18 -9.47
C MET A 113 6.77 6.85 -9.67
N ALA A 114 5.89 7.29 -8.76
CA ALA A 114 4.46 7.06 -8.82
C ALA A 114 3.79 7.75 -10.02
N LEU A 115 4.36 8.85 -10.56
CA LEU A 115 3.82 9.53 -11.75
C LEU A 115 3.78 8.64 -13.00
N ASP A 116 4.64 7.62 -13.06
CA ASP A 116 4.74 6.69 -14.19
C ASP A 116 3.93 5.40 -13.96
N VAL A 117 3.26 5.28 -12.80
CA VAL A 117 2.47 4.09 -12.41
C VAL A 117 0.99 4.35 -12.63
N VAL A 118 0.32 3.45 -13.36
CA VAL A 118 -1.15 3.46 -13.48
C VAL A 118 -1.73 2.81 -12.23
N GLN A 119 -2.38 3.61 -11.40
CA GLN A 119 -3.08 3.11 -10.22
C GLN A 119 -4.51 2.75 -10.59
N VAL A 120 -4.92 1.53 -10.23
CA VAL A 120 -6.31 1.04 -10.33
C VAL A 120 -6.83 0.80 -8.92
N VAL A 121 -8.08 1.13 -8.67
CA VAL A 121 -8.79 0.88 -7.41
C VAL A 121 -9.97 -0.05 -7.63
N GLY A 122 -10.25 -0.92 -6.66
CA GLY A 122 -11.40 -1.82 -6.68
C GLY A 122 -12.13 -1.84 -5.35
N ALA A 123 -13.44 -2.03 -5.37
CA ALA A 123 -14.31 -2.07 -4.20
C ALA A 123 -14.80 -3.49 -3.90
N ALA A 124 -14.42 -4.05 -2.75
CA ALA A 124 -15.12 -5.18 -2.16
C ALA A 124 -16.32 -4.64 -1.35
N ILE A 125 -17.45 -4.43 -2.04
CA ILE A 125 -18.67 -3.91 -1.42
C ILE A 125 -19.37 -5.04 -0.67
N VAL A 126 -19.51 -4.88 0.66
CA VAL A 126 -20.05 -5.92 1.55
C VAL A 126 -21.45 -5.56 2.04
N GLU A 127 -22.36 -6.53 1.97
CA GLU A 127 -23.69 -6.47 2.55
C GLU A 127 -23.99 -7.78 3.31
N GLY A 128 -24.07 -7.70 4.63
CA GLY A 128 -24.21 -8.88 5.49
C GLY A 128 -23.01 -9.81 5.38
N ASN A 129 -23.22 -11.04 4.89
CA ASN A 129 -22.18 -12.05 4.66
C ASN A 129 -21.91 -12.28 3.16
N ARG A 130 -22.13 -11.26 2.33
CA ARG A 130 -21.94 -11.31 0.88
C ARG A 130 -21.11 -10.14 0.40
N VAL A 131 -20.35 -10.35 -0.68
CA VAL A 131 -19.63 -9.30 -1.39
C VAL A 131 -20.19 -9.19 -2.82
N LEU A 132 -20.27 -7.97 -3.33
CA LEU A 132 -20.64 -7.69 -4.70
C LEU A 132 -19.44 -7.93 -5.61
N VAL A 133 -19.66 -8.68 -6.68
CA VAL A 133 -18.71 -8.92 -7.76
C VAL A 133 -19.33 -8.56 -9.09
N ALA A 134 -18.50 -8.09 -10.02
CA ALA A 134 -18.92 -7.65 -11.33
C ALA A 134 -18.33 -8.55 -12.41
N GLN A 135 -19.11 -8.88 -13.45
CA GLN A 135 -18.65 -9.65 -14.58
C GLN A 135 -18.31 -8.73 -15.75
N ARG A 136 -17.13 -8.85 -16.24
CA ARG A 136 -16.60 -8.01 -17.32
C ARG A 136 -17.36 -8.24 -18.62
N ALA A 137 -17.71 -7.14 -19.30
CA ALA A 137 -18.31 -7.15 -20.63
C ALA A 137 -17.27 -6.80 -21.70
N GLY A 138 -16.89 -7.76 -22.51
CA GLY A 138 -15.97 -7.56 -23.63
C GLY A 138 -14.49 -7.44 -23.25
N GLY A 139 -13.64 -7.34 -24.27
CA GLY A 139 -12.19 -7.22 -24.09
C GLY A 139 -11.49 -8.52 -23.71
N PRO A 140 -10.22 -8.46 -23.28
CA PRO A 140 -9.39 -9.65 -23.03
C PRO A 140 -9.86 -10.49 -21.83
N TYR A 141 -10.70 -9.94 -20.96
CA TYR A 141 -11.22 -10.60 -19.75
C TYR A 141 -12.74 -10.79 -19.79
N ASP A 142 -13.34 -10.81 -20.98
CA ASP A 142 -14.77 -11.03 -21.16
C ASP A 142 -15.28 -12.25 -20.38
N GLY A 143 -16.37 -12.06 -19.62
CA GLY A 143 -16.98 -13.10 -18.79
C GLY A 143 -16.24 -13.42 -17.48
N ARG A 144 -15.07 -12.82 -17.20
CA ARG A 144 -14.36 -12.95 -15.93
C ARG A 144 -14.96 -12.05 -14.86
N TRP A 145 -14.79 -12.45 -13.59
CA TRP A 145 -15.25 -11.71 -12.44
C TRP A 145 -14.13 -10.86 -11.82
N GLU A 146 -14.50 -9.70 -11.33
CA GLU A 146 -13.60 -8.72 -10.70
C GLU A 146 -14.29 -7.97 -9.56
N PHE A 147 -13.52 -7.26 -8.75
CA PHE A 147 -14.07 -6.22 -7.89
C PHE A 147 -14.31 -4.97 -8.74
N PRO A 148 -15.54 -4.39 -8.73
CA PRO A 148 -15.84 -3.20 -9.53
C PRO A 148 -14.94 -2.04 -9.12
N GLY A 149 -14.58 -1.20 -10.09
CA GLY A 149 -13.71 -0.05 -9.92
C GLY A 149 -12.88 0.24 -11.16
N GLY A 150 -12.03 1.25 -11.10
CA GLY A 150 -11.32 1.71 -12.27
C GLY A 150 -10.04 2.46 -11.97
N LYS A 151 -9.61 3.32 -12.90
CA LYS A 151 -8.33 4.02 -12.82
C LYS A 151 -8.42 5.26 -11.93
N VAL A 152 -7.37 5.48 -11.14
CA VAL A 152 -7.20 6.75 -10.44
C VAL A 152 -6.75 7.81 -11.45
N GLU A 153 -7.49 8.91 -11.52
CA GLU A 153 -7.15 10.04 -12.37
C GLU A 153 -6.06 10.91 -11.73
N ARG A 154 -5.41 11.71 -12.57
CA ARG A 154 -4.32 12.56 -12.11
C ARG A 154 -4.79 13.63 -11.10
N GLY A 155 -4.21 13.61 -9.91
CA GLY A 155 -4.56 14.52 -8.81
C GLY A 155 -5.74 14.04 -7.97
N GLU A 156 -6.24 12.85 -8.22
CA GLU A 156 -7.29 12.21 -7.46
C GLU A 156 -6.70 11.28 -6.38
N SER A 157 -7.34 11.19 -5.22
CA SER A 157 -6.99 10.18 -4.23
C SER A 157 -7.62 8.83 -4.57
N ASP A 158 -7.06 7.72 -4.10
CA ASP A 158 -7.62 6.38 -4.32
C ASP A 158 -9.09 6.28 -3.88
N LEU A 159 -9.43 6.86 -2.72
CA LEU A 159 -10.80 6.77 -2.21
C LEU A 159 -11.77 7.65 -3.00
N THR A 160 -11.30 8.79 -3.53
CA THR A 160 -12.11 9.64 -4.40
C THR A 160 -12.39 8.92 -5.72
N ALA A 161 -11.35 8.34 -6.34
CA ALA A 161 -11.47 7.54 -7.53
C ALA A 161 -12.44 6.36 -7.33
N LEU A 162 -12.28 5.65 -6.21
CA LEU A 162 -13.14 4.51 -5.90
C LEU A 162 -14.62 4.87 -5.82
N VAL A 163 -14.94 5.99 -5.14
CA VAL A 163 -16.33 6.47 -5.04
C VAL A 163 -16.87 6.88 -6.41
N ARG A 164 -16.09 7.60 -7.21
CA ARG A 164 -16.46 8.03 -8.56
C ARG A 164 -16.70 6.84 -9.49
N GLU A 165 -15.78 5.89 -9.56
CA GLU A 165 -15.88 4.71 -10.42
C GLU A 165 -17.09 3.84 -10.06
N ILE A 166 -17.38 3.66 -8.77
CA ILE A 166 -18.57 2.89 -8.36
C ILE A 166 -19.86 3.62 -8.69
N ASP A 167 -19.91 4.94 -8.61
CA ASP A 167 -21.07 5.72 -9.05
C ASP A 167 -21.25 5.59 -10.57
N GLU A 168 -20.19 5.70 -11.35
CA GLU A 168 -20.21 5.59 -12.82
C GLU A 168 -20.63 4.18 -13.29
N GLU A 169 -20.01 3.12 -12.72
CA GLU A 169 -20.22 1.74 -13.15
C GLU A 169 -21.51 1.10 -12.61
N LEU A 170 -21.92 1.47 -11.38
CA LEU A 170 -22.99 0.80 -10.65
C LEU A 170 -24.16 1.72 -10.26
N GLY A 171 -24.03 3.03 -10.42
CA GLY A 171 -25.06 4.01 -10.06
C GLY A 171 -25.36 4.10 -8.57
N VAL A 172 -24.41 3.78 -7.70
CA VAL A 172 -24.59 3.79 -6.24
C VAL A 172 -23.47 4.53 -5.54
N ALA A 173 -23.81 5.16 -4.40
CA ALA A 173 -22.84 5.72 -3.49
C ALA A 173 -22.32 4.65 -2.52
N ILE A 174 -21.03 4.71 -2.22
CA ILE A 174 -20.37 3.83 -1.25
C ILE A 174 -19.64 4.60 -0.16
N GLU A 175 -19.43 3.94 0.97
CA GLU A 175 -18.53 4.37 2.04
C GLU A 175 -17.32 3.42 2.09
N PRO A 176 -16.14 3.83 1.56
CA PRO A 176 -14.91 3.06 1.70
C PRO A 176 -14.53 2.85 3.17
N GLN A 177 -14.01 1.67 3.49
CA GLN A 177 -13.69 1.27 4.86
C GLN A 177 -12.20 0.92 5.00
N ALA A 178 -11.85 -0.36 4.95
CA ALA A 178 -10.51 -0.86 5.17
C ALA A 178 -9.78 -1.17 3.87
N PHE A 179 -8.48 -0.92 3.84
CA PHE A 179 -7.59 -1.41 2.79
C PHE A 179 -7.42 -2.92 2.92
N LEU A 180 -7.61 -3.66 1.83
CA LEU A 180 -7.53 -5.12 1.80
C LEU A 180 -6.23 -5.64 1.22
N GLY A 181 -5.66 -4.93 0.25
CA GLY A 181 -4.39 -5.33 -0.36
C GLY A 181 -4.08 -4.56 -1.64
N GLU A 182 -2.86 -4.73 -2.09
CA GLU A 182 -2.34 -4.20 -3.36
C GLU A 182 -1.68 -5.32 -4.15
N VAL A 183 -1.93 -5.35 -5.45
CA VAL A 183 -1.35 -6.29 -6.41
C VAL A 183 -0.68 -5.51 -7.53
N VAL A 184 0.52 -5.91 -7.91
CA VAL A 184 1.19 -5.40 -9.12
C VAL A 184 0.55 -6.05 -10.34
N LEU A 185 0.15 -5.22 -11.29
CA LEU A 185 -0.46 -5.69 -12.55
C LEU A 185 0.64 -5.85 -13.61
N ASP A 186 0.99 -7.10 -13.90
CA ASP A 186 1.97 -7.39 -14.93
C ASP A 186 1.39 -7.19 -16.34
N GLY A 187 1.76 -6.07 -16.96
CA GLY A 187 1.67 -5.87 -18.42
C GLY A 187 0.29 -5.65 -19.04
N VAL A 188 -0.78 -5.48 -18.25
CA VAL A 188 -2.17 -5.49 -18.79
C VAL A 188 -2.82 -4.10 -18.84
N VAL A 189 -2.42 -3.16 -18.04
CA VAL A 189 -3.08 -1.84 -17.94
C VAL A 189 -2.10 -0.72 -18.28
N GLY A 190 -2.02 -0.38 -19.57
CA GLY A 190 -1.24 0.76 -20.04
C GLY A 190 -0.03 0.37 -20.89
N LYS A 191 0.60 1.38 -21.51
CA LYS A 191 1.80 1.24 -22.37
C LYS A 191 3.12 1.33 -21.55
N GLY A 192 3.05 1.12 -20.22
CA GLY A 192 4.20 1.24 -19.34
C GLY A 192 5.07 -0.02 -19.26
N PRO A 193 6.26 0.07 -18.67
CA PRO A 193 7.12 -1.08 -18.43
C PRO A 193 6.44 -2.06 -17.44
N PRO A 194 6.91 -3.33 -17.36
CA PRO A 194 6.43 -4.29 -16.37
C PRO A 194 6.50 -3.70 -14.95
N GLY A 195 5.42 -3.83 -14.17
CA GLY A 195 5.30 -3.23 -12.84
C GLY A 195 4.81 -1.77 -12.81
N ALA A 196 4.49 -1.19 -13.98
CA ALA A 196 3.96 0.18 -14.09
C ALA A 196 2.47 0.33 -13.74
N SER A 197 1.84 -0.69 -13.16
CA SER A 197 0.43 -0.63 -12.78
C SER A 197 0.20 -1.40 -11.48
N THR A 198 -0.70 -0.90 -10.63
CA THR A 198 -1.10 -1.57 -9.39
C THR A 198 -2.62 -1.56 -9.25
N LEU A 199 -3.18 -2.63 -8.67
CA LEU A 199 -4.57 -2.70 -8.22
C LEU A 199 -4.59 -2.63 -6.70
N ARG A 200 -5.34 -1.67 -6.15
CA ARG A 200 -5.57 -1.51 -4.71
C ARG A 200 -7.04 -1.75 -4.41
N VAL A 201 -7.35 -2.72 -3.55
CA VAL A 201 -8.73 -3.04 -3.19
C VAL A 201 -9.02 -2.58 -1.76
N TRP A 202 -10.19 -1.96 -1.63
CA TRP A 202 -10.75 -1.47 -0.39
C TRP A 202 -12.07 -2.16 -0.11
N SER A 203 -12.36 -2.48 1.14
CA SER A 203 -13.74 -2.82 1.51
C SER A 203 -14.60 -1.57 1.52
N ALA A 204 -15.87 -1.74 1.21
CA ALA A 204 -16.84 -0.64 1.21
C ALA A 204 -18.23 -1.13 1.63
N ARG A 205 -19.07 -0.20 2.07
CA ARG A 205 -20.52 -0.41 2.29
C ARG A 205 -21.30 0.41 1.28
N LEU A 206 -22.50 -0.07 0.92
CA LEU A 206 -23.45 0.78 0.22
C LEU A 206 -23.94 1.89 1.15
N ALA A 207 -23.90 3.13 0.67
CA ALA A 207 -24.50 4.27 1.34
C ALA A 207 -25.98 4.43 0.98
N GLY A 208 -26.44 3.75 -0.05
CA GLY A 208 -27.82 3.71 -0.52
C GLY A 208 -27.93 3.24 -1.97
N GLY A 209 -29.15 2.98 -2.41
CA GLY A 209 -29.45 2.53 -3.78
C GLY A 209 -29.33 1.02 -3.97
N ALA A 210 -29.58 0.58 -5.17
CA ALA A 210 -29.40 -0.81 -5.63
C ALA A 210 -28.42 -0.80 -6.80
N PRO A 211 -27.32 -1.54 -6.76
CA PRO A 211 -26.33 -1.58 -7.84
C PRO A 211 -26.93 -2.05 -9.16
N VAL A 212 -26.65 -1.35 -10.24
CA VAL A 212 -27.06 -1.67 -11.59
C VAL A 212 -25.81 -1.76 -12.47
N ALA A 213 -25.70 -2.81 -13.26
CA ALA A 213 -24.57 -2.96 -14.18
C ALA A 213 -24.71 -1.98 -15.36
N HIS A 214 -23.96 -0.87 -15.33
CA HIS A 214 -23.92 0.08 -16.43
C HIS A 214 -22.88 -0.34 -17.50
N GLU A 215 -21.73 -0.83 -17.05
CA GLU A 215 -20.60 -1.21 -17.90
C GLU A 215 -20.28 -2.71 -17.85
N HIS A 216 -20.83 -3.45 -16.88
CA HIS A 216 -20.60 -4.88 -16.68
C HIS A 216 -21.67 -5.75 -17.32
N ALA A 217 -21.32 -6.99 -17.67
CA ALA A 217 -22.25 -7.98 -18.20
C ALA A 217 -23.25 -8.45 -17.12
N ALA A 218 -22.81 -8.54 -15.87
CA ALA A 218 -23.62 -8.96 -14.74
C ALA A 218 -23.03 -8.49 -13.40
N LEU A 219 -23.90 -8.42 -12.39
CA LEU A 219 -23.52 -8.24 -10.98
C LEU A 219 -24.03 -9.46 -10.19
N ARG A 220 -23.23 -9.87 -9.19
CA ARG A 220 -23.63 -10.98 -8.31
C ARG A 220 -23.19 -10.72 -6.88
N TRP A 221 -24.11 -10.94 -5.93
CA TRP A 221 -23.78 -11.03 -4.51
C TRP A 221 -23.36 -12.45 -4.18
N VAL A 222 -22.13 -12.66 -3.74
CA VAL A 222 -21.53 -13.97 -3.45
C VAL A 222 -21.12 -14.08 -1.99
N ARG A 223 -21.24 -15.29 -1.44
CA ARG A 223 -20.78 -15.62 -0.09
C ARG A 223 -19.34 -16.13 -0.12
N ALA A 224 -18.73 -16.24 1.09
CA ALA A 224 -17.35 -16.69 1.24
C ALA A 224 -17.06 -18.05 0.57
N GLU A 225 -18.00 -18.98 0.65
CA GLU A 225 -17.89 -20.32 0.07
C GLU A 225 -17.98 -20.36 -1.48
N GLU A 226 -18.60 -19.35 -2.08
CA GLU A 226 -18.79 -19.23 -3.55
C GLU A 226 -17.62 -18.54 -4.24
N LEU A 227 -16.72 -17.88 -3.49
CA LEU A 227 -15.63 -17.06 -4.06
C LEU A 227 -14.67 -17.89 -4.95
N ASP A 228 -14.41 -19.14 -4.59
CA ASP A 228 -13.47 -19.99 -5.34
C ASP A 228 -14.09 -20.56 -6.62
N ASP A 229 -15.42 -20.56 -6.73
CA ASP A 229 -16.16 -21.08 -7.90
C ASP A 229 -16.20 -20.07 -9.08
N LEU A 230 -15.79 -18.85 -8.83
CA LEU A 230 -15.83 -17.80 -9.84
C LEU A 230 -14.59 -17.81 -10.75
N ALA A 231 -14.80 -17.55 -12.02
CA ALA A 231 -13.72 -17.34 -12.98
C ALA A 231 -13.14 -15.93 -12.86
N TRP A 232 -12.38 -15.68 -11.79
CA TRP A 232 -11.78 -14.39 -11.52
C TRP A 232 -10.77 -13.92 -12.55
N ILE A 233 -10.60 -12.60 -12.69
CA ILE A 233 -9.38 -12.01 -13.24
C ILE A 233 -8.21 -12.35 -12.32
N ASP A 234 -7.07 -12.70 -12.89
CA ASP A 234 -5.93 -13.20 -12.10
C ASP A 234 -5.41 -12.18 -11.09
N ALA A 235 -5.55 -10.90 -11.39
CA ALA A 235 -5.15 -9.80 -10.51
C ALA A 235 -5.98 -9.72 -9.21
N ASP A 236 -7.24 -10.16 -9.22
CA ASP A 236 -8.13 -10.12 -8.06
C ASP A 236 -7.93 -11.32 -7.12
N ARG A 237 -7.44 -12.45 -7.63
CA ARG A 237 -7.27 -13.69 -6.88
C ARG A 237 -6.45 -13.57 -5.60
N PRO A 238 -5.32 -12.85 -5.56
CA PRO A 238 -4.53 -12.68 -4.34
C PRO A 238 -5.28 -11.95 -3.21
N LEU A 239 -6.36 -11.22 -3.54
CA LEU A 239 -7.14 -10.42 -2.60
C LEU A 239 -8.31 -11.21 -1.98
N ILE A 240 -8.71 -12.33 -2.59
CA ILE A 240 -9.83 -13.18 -2.13
C ILE A 240 -9.69 -13.61 -0.66
N PRO A 241 -8.52 -14.04 -0.14
CA PRO A 241 -8.37 -14.41 1.26
C PRO A 241 -8.72 -13.27 2.23
N ALA A 242 -8.32 -12.02 1.90
CA ALA A 242 -8.63 -10.85 2.73
C ALA A 242 -10.14 -10.53 2.70
N VAL A 243 -10.78 -10.64 1.54
CA VAL A 243 -12.23 -10.46 1.39
C VAL A 243 -12.99 -11.55 2.17
N ARG A 244 -12.60 -12.82 2.04
CA ARG A 244 -13.21 -13.94 2.76
C ARG A 244 -13.17 -13.77 4.27
N ALA A 245 -12.09 -13.20 4.81
CA ALA A 245 -11.93 -12.96 6.24
C ALA A 245 -12.91 -11.90 6.81
N MET A 246 -13.59 -11.13 5.95
CA MET A 246 -14.57 -10.11 6.35
C MET A 246 -16.02 -10.60 6.28
N LEU A 247 -16.28 -11.67 5.52
CA LEU A 247 -17.62 -12.26 5.32
C LEU A 247 -17.96 -13.28 6.39
#